data_f2d5bbbcc1c5285bb98e77f82e41439b
#
_entry.id   f2d5bbbcc1c5285bb98e77f82e41439b
#
_cell.length_a   1.000
_cell.length_b   1.000
_cell.length_c   1.000
_cell.angle_alpha   90.00
_cell.angle_beta   90.00
_cell.angle_gamma   90.00
#
_symmetry.space_group_name_H-M   'P 1'
#
loop_
_entity.id
_entity.type
_entity.pdbx_description
1 polymer ?
#
loop_
_entity_poly.entity_id
_entity_poly.type
_entity_poly.pdbx_seq_one_letter_code
_entity_poly.pdbx_strand_id
1 'polypeptide(L)'
;MQKFKVEITGVTPYMQHRMDLRKLKEWEEARGLIIERLGLNDEYSKTAAFHSYIDKEGRFFIPSEHFQQSFIKGGGMVKGKVGSSTKSMKQIVAGMFTIVEDEIPFRPFDEIDERTAVNKNVKARIVVYRPKWMEWTCSFTLIVDNDTITVKTIENIIESSGRYIGVGSYRPEHTGKFGRFEAKLTKI
;
A
#
# COMPACT_ATOMS: atom_id res chain seq x y z
N MET A 1 -13.19 -8.24 -20.44
CA MET A 1 -12.52 -8.33 -19.11
C MET A 1 -11.09 -8.82 -19.32
N GLN A 2 -10.12 -8.09 -18.82
CA GLN A 2 -8.70 -8.43 -18.89
C GLN A 2 -8.20 -8.78 -17.50
N LYS A 3 -7.32 -9.77 -17.37
CA LYS A 3 -6.76 -10.22 -16.10
C LYS A 3 -5.24 -10.24 -16.17
N PHE A 4 -4.60 -9.70 -15.12
CA PHE A 4 -3.15 -9.55 -15.06
C PHE A 4 -2.62 -10.02 -13.71
N LYS A 5 -1.48 -10.72 -13.73
CA LYS A 5 -0.60 -10.80 -12.58
C LYS A 5 0.24 -9.52 -12.53
N VAL A 6 0.20 -8.81 -11.42
CA VAL A 6 0.99 -7.59 -11.17
C VAL A 6 2.06 -7.93 -10.16
N GLU A 7 3.32 -7.74 -10.55
CA GLU A 7 4.49 -7.93 -9.70
C GLU A 7 5.07 -6.56 -9.40
N ILE A 8 5.06 -6.17 -8.13
CA ILE A 8 5.53 -4.86 -7.64
C ILE A 8 6.94 -4.99 -7.08
N THR A 9 7.80 -4.04 -7.44
CA THR A 9 9.14 -3.88 -6.86
C THR A 9 9.26 -2.46 -6.32
N GLY A 10 9.60 -2.32 -5.04
CA GLY A 10 9.82 -1.03 -4.39
C GLY A 10 11.07 -0.34 -4.92
N VAL A 11 10.94 0.95 -5.28
CA VAL A 11 12.05 1.82 -5.68
C VAL A 11 12.59 2.60 -4.49
N THR A 12 11.73 2.89 -3.53
CA THR A 12 12.09 3.51 -2.25
C THR A 12 11.49 2.72 -1.10
N PRO A 13 12.04 2.82 0.12
CA PRO A 13 11.50 2.11 1.27
C PRO A 13 9.99 2.29 1.43
N TYR A 14 9.31 1.29 1.93
CA TYR A 14 7.89 1.31 2.23
C TYR A 14 7.67 1.45 3.73
N MET A 15 6.62 2.16 4.13
CA MET A 15 6.23 2.29 5.53
C MET A 15 4.73 2.15 5.71
N GLN A 16 4.33 1.53 6.81
CA GLN A 16 2.94 1.47 7.23
C GLN A 16 2.69 2.37 8.44
N HIS A 17 1.46 2.82 8.60
CA HIS A 17 0.99 3.52 9.79
C HIS A 17 -0.51 3.28 9.95
N ARG A 18 -0.83 2.12 10.47
CA ARG A 18 -2.19 1.75 10.86
C ARG A 18 -2.53 2.35 12.23
N MET A 19 -3.80 2.44 12.58
CA MET A 19 -4.21 2.68 13.96
C MET A 19 -3.62 1.57 14.85
N ASP A 20 -3.06 1.97 16.00
CA ASP A 20 -2.42 1.03 16.94
C ASP A 20 -3.40 -0.06 17.38
N LEU A 21 -3.08 -1.31 17.09
CA LEU A 21 -3.91 -2.47 17.39
C LEU A 21 -4.20 -2.63 18.89
N ARG A 22 -3.35 -2.12 19.77
CA ARG A 22 -3.58 -2.14 21.23
C ARG A 22 -4.85 -1.40 21.66
N LYS A 23 -5.39 -0.53 20.80
CA LYS A 23 -6.63 0.21 21.03
C LYS A 23 -7.88 -0.58 20.65
N LEU A 24 -7.72 -1.73 20.00
CA LEU A 24 -8.80 -2.60 19.57
C LEU A 24 -8.90 -3.79 20.53
N LYS A 25 -9.99 -3.89 21.30
CA LYS A 25 -10.19 -4.98 22.27
C LYS A 25 -10.12 -6.37 21.64
N GLU A 26 -10.62 -6.50 20.42
CA GLU A 26 -10.62 -7.76 19.65
C GLU A 26 -9.22 -8.29 19.29
N TRP A 27 -8.18 -7.46 19.46
CA TRP A 27 -6.80 -7.83 19.16
C TRP A 27 -5.96 -8.18 20.39
N GLU A 28 -6.56 -8.31 21.56
CA GLU A 28 -5.82 -8.63 22.79
C GLU A 28 -5.09 -9.99 22.72
N GLU A 29 -5.75 -11.01 22.19
CA GLU A 29 -5.15 -12.33 22.00
C GLU A 29 -4.06 -12.31 20.91
N ALA A 30 -4.34 -11.66 19.79
CA ALA A 30 -3.40 -11.55 18.68
C ALA A 30 -2.11 -10.82 19.06
N ARG A 31 -2.14 -9.89 20.03
CA ARG A 31 -0.95 -9.19 20.52
C ARG A 31 0.10 -10.14 21.08
N GLY A 32 -0.32 -11.08 21.90
CA GLY A 32 0.58 -12.09 22.47
C GLY A 32 1.25 -12.92 21.38
N LEU A 33 0.47 -13.42 20.44
CA LEU A 33 0.96 -14.21 19.30
C LEU A 33 1.93 -13.40 18.40
N ILE A 34 1.66 -12.13 18.17
CA ILE A 34 2.54 -11.25 17.37
C ILE A 34 3.88 -11.06 18.07
N ILE A 35 3.86 -10.77 19.38
CA ILE A 35 5.08 -10.57 20.18
C ILE A 35 5.92 -11.85 20.18
N GLU A 36 5.31 -12.99 20.45
CA GLU A 36 5.98 -14.28 20.47
C GLU A 36 6.55 -14.65 19.10
N ARG A 37 5.75 -14.60 18.07
CA ARG A 37 6.13 -14.98 16.69
C ARG A 37 7.26 -14.13 16.12
N LEU A 38 7.29 -12.84 16.45
CA LEU A 38 8.30 -11.91 15.95
C LEU A 38 9.49 -11.75 16.90
N GLY A 39 9.47 -12.38 18.08
CA GLY A 39 10.52 -12.27 19.09
C GLY A 39 10.74 -10.84 19.58
N LEU A 40 9.67 -10.04 19.69
CA LEU A 40 9.76 -8.63 20.02
C LEU A 40 10.00 -8.42 21.52
N ASN A 41 11.17 -7.94 21.89
CA ASN A 41 11.56 -7.77 23.29
C ASN A 41 11.46 -6.32 23.79
N ASP A 42 11.58 -5.34 22.91
CA ASP A 42 11.55 -3.92 23.26
C ASP A 42 10.21 -3.24 22.87
N GLU A 43 9.89 -2.14 23.58
CA GLU A 43 8.64 -1.42 23.37
C GLU A 43 8.55 -0.70 22.01
N TYR A 44 9.68 -0.34 21.42
CA TYR A 44 9.70 0.34 20.11
C TYR A 44 9.32 -0.61 18.99
N SER A 45 9.90 -1.83 19.00
CA SER A 45 9.57 -2.91 18.06
C SER A 45 8.12 -3.35 18.19
N LYS A 46 7.61 -3.49 19.43
CA LYS A 46 6.19 -3.79 19.68
C LYS A 46 5.30 -2.70 19.13
N THR A 47 5.62 -1.41 19.38
CA THR A 47 4.85 -0.29 18.87
C THR A 47 4.85 -0.25 17.35
N ALA A 48 5.98 -0.45 16.70
CA ALA A 48 6.08 -0.50 15.25
C ALA A 48 5.25 -1.66 14.67
N ALA A 49 5.31 -2.85 15.28
CA ALA A 49 4.50 -4.00 14.86
C ALA A 49 3.00 -3.69 14.95
N PHE A 50 2.55 -3.04 16.03
CA PHE A 50 1.15 -2.68 16.20
C PHE A 50 0.65 -1.58 15.24
N HIS A 51 1.56 -0.83 14.63
CA HIS A 51 1.26 0.09 13.53
C HIS A 51 1.33 -0.56 12.14
N SER A 52 1.65 -1.85 12.08
CA SER A 52 1.62 -2.64 10.84
C SER A 52 0.20 -3.13 10.52
N TYR A 53 -0.03 -3.48 9.27
CA TYR A 53 -1.18 -4.30 8.90
C TYR A 53 -0.82 -5.76 9.13
N ILE A 54 -1.45 -6.35 10.13
CA ILE A 54 -1.23 -7.72 10.60
C ILE A 54 -2.61 -8.35 10.77
N ASP A 55 -2.76 -9.59 10.33
CA ASP A 55 -3.96 -10.40 10.56
C ASP A 55 -3.99 -11.01 11.98
N LYS A 56 -5.06 -11.72 12.31
CA LYS A 56 -5.23 -12.34 13.63
C LYS A 56 -4.20 -13.45 13.93
N GLU A 57 -3.61 -14.04 12.89
CA GLU A 57 -2.56 -15.03 13.02
C GLU A 57 -1.15 -14.41 13.07
N GLY A 58 -1.03 -13.08 13.10
CA GLY A 58 0.23 -12.35 13.17
C GLY A 58 1.01 -12.31 11.84
N ARG A 59 0.35 -12.50 10.69
CA ARG A 59 0.97 -12.40 9.37
C ARG A 59 0.84 -10.98 8.85
N PHE A 60 1.95 -10.44 8.31
CA PHE A 60 1.96 -9.12 7.69
C PHE A 60 1.28 -9.13 6.33
N PHE A 61 0.60 -8.04 6.02
CA PHE A 61 0.02 -7.82 4.69
C PHE A 61 0.03 -6.34 4.29
N ILE A 62 -0.18 -6.09 3.00
CA ILE A 62 -0.50 -4.77 2.47
C ILE A 62 -1.97 -4.80 2.08
N PRO A 63 -2.81 -3.90 2.62
CA PRO A 63 -4.20 -3.78 2.15
C PRO A 63 -4.23 -3.42 0.66
N SER A 64 -5.04 -4.12 -0.10
CA SER A 64 -5.18 -3.87 -1.55
C SER A 64 -5.63 -2.45 -1.85
N GLU A 65 -6.38 -1.83 -0.95
CA GLU A 65 -6.83 -0.44 -1.04
C GLU A 65 -5.68 0.56 -1.18
N HIS A 66 -4.49 0.25 -0.65
CA HIS A 66 -3.31 1.10 -0.83
C HIS A 66 -2.93 1.22 -2.31
N PHE A 67 -2.94 0.11 -3.04
CA PHE A 67 -2.68 0.09 -4.48
C PHE A 67 -3.89 0.60 -5.26
N GLN A 68 -5.10 0.22 -4.88
CA GLN A 68 -6.33 0.68 -5.54
C GLN A 68 -6.41 2.20 -5.53
N GLN A 69 -6.19 2.84 -4.39
CA GLN A 69 -6.18 4.30 -4.28
C GLN A 69 -5.03 4.94 -5.05
N SER A 70 -3.86 4.31 -5.04
CA SER A 70 -2.71 4.77 -5.83
C SER A 70 -3.03 4.74 -7.33
N PHE A 71 -3.64 3.66 -7.82
CA PHE A 71 -4.03 3.50 -9.23
C PHE A 71 -5.12 4.50 -9.65
N ILE A 72 -6.12 4.75 -8.81
CA ILE A 72 -7.16 5.76 -9.08
C ILE A 72 -6.54 7.15 -9.25
N LYS A 73 -5.60 7.52 -8.40
CA LYS A 73 -4.92 8.82 -8.44
C LYS A 73 -3.94 8.91 -9.60
N GLY A 74 -3.17 7.85 -9.86
CA GLY A 74 -2.30 7.75 -11.03
C GLY A 74 -3.08 7.80 -12.35
N GLY A 75 -4.26 7.18 -12.39
CA GLY A 75 -5.20 7.28 -13.51
C GLY A 75 -5.66 8.72 -13.78
N GLY A 76 -5.67 9.58 -12.74
CA GLY A 76 -5.94 11.00 -12.90
C GLY A 76 -4.91 11.74 -13.75
N MET A 77 -3.68 11.25 -13.79
CA MET A 77 -2.56 11.83 -14.56
C MET A 77 -2.49 11.31 -15.99
N VAL A 78 -3.21 10.23 -16.30
CA VAL A 78 -3.19 9.59 -17.61
C VAL A 78 -4.48 9.92 -18.37
N LYS A 79 -4.32 10.31 -19.64
CA LYS A 79 -5.43 10.47 -20.59
C LYS A 79 -5.49 9.25 -21.49
N GLY A 80 -6.67 8.70 -21.68
CA GLY A 80 -6.91 7.55 -22.55
C GLY A 80 -8.21 7.69 -23.33
N LYS A 81 -8.35 6.92 -24.40
CA LYS A 81 -9.57 6.87 -25.19
C LYS A 81 -10.64 6.04 -24.48
N VAL A 82 -11.84 6.58 -24.39
CA VAL A 82 -13.04 5.90 -23.92
C VAL A 82 -14.12 6.14 -24.97
N GLY A 83 -14.36 5.15 -25.80
CA GLY A 83 -15.17 5.34 -27.02
C GLY A 83 -14.48 6.34 -27.97
N SER A 84 -15.21 7.38 -28.41
CA SER A 84 -14.68 8.42 -29.30
C SER A 84 -13.98 9.58 -28.55
N SER A 85 -14.04 9.62 -27.21
CA SER A 85 -13.54 10.74 -26.41
C SER A 85 -12.24 10.41 -25.68
N THR A 86 -11.33 11.39 -25.56
CA THR A 86 -10.15 11.29 -24.70
C THR A 86 -10.47 11.90 -23.33
N LYS A 87 -10.35 11.09 -22.28
CA LYS A 87 -10.69 11.48 -20.90
C LYS A 87 -9.59 11.09 -19.92
N SER A 88 -9.60 11.71 -18.73
CA SER A 88 -8.81 11.22 -17.58
C SER A 88 -9.26 9.81 -17.21
N MET A 89 -8.30 8.93 -16.91
CA MET A 89 -8.57 7.54 -16.54
C MET A 89 -9.02 7.38 -15.08
N LYS A 90 -9.08 8.42 -14.27
CA LYS A 90 -9.41 8.34 -12.84
C LYS A 90 -10.71 7.59 -12.56
N GLN A 91 -11.82 7.98 -13.23
CA GLN A 91 -13.12 7.34 -13.03
C GLN A 91 -13.16 5.91 -13.59
N ILE A 92 -12.44 5.68 -14.68
CA ILE A 92 -12.32 4.36 -15.29
C ILE A 92 -11.60 3.40 -14.33
N VAL A 93 -10.48 3.83 -13.76
CA VAL A 93 -9.75 3.03 -12.75
C VAL A 93 -10.64 2.76 -11.54
N ALA A 94 -11.34 3.76 -11.03
CA ALA A 94 -12.21 3.61 -9.87
C ALA A 94 -13.36 2.61 -10.08
N GLY A 95 -13.90 2.53 -11.29
CA GLY A 95 -15.04 1.66 -11.57
C GLY A 95 -14.72 0.33 -12.25
N MET A 96 -13.53 0.16 -12.81
CA MET A 96 -13.21 -0.98 -13.65
C MET A 96 -11.94 -1.76 -13.24
N PHE A 97 -11.12 -1.21 -12.34
CA PHE A 97 -9.95 -1.91 -11.80
C PHE A 97 -10.32 -2.54 -10.47
N THR A 98 -10.08 -3.83 -10.34
CA THR A 98 -10.31 -4.59 -9.11
C THR A 98 -9.09 -5.43 -8.79
N ILE A 99 -8.52 -5.25 -7.62
CA ILE A 99 -7.50 -6.15 -7.08
C ILE A 99 -8.24 -7.30 -6.39
N VAL A 100 -7.89 -8.52 -6.71
CA VAL A 100 -8.62 -9.73 -6.27
C VAL A 100 -8.35 -10.03 -4.80
N GLU A 101 -7.11 -9.87 -4.38
CA GLU A 101 -6.66 -10.11 -3.01
C GLU A 101 -6.97 -8.89 -2.14
N ASP A 102 -7.72 -9.05 -1.05
CA ASP A 102 -7.96 -7.98 -0.08
C ASP A 102 -6.71 -7.71 0.75
N GLU A 103 -6.03 -8.77 1.17
CA GLU A 103 -4.81 -8.76 1.96
C GLU A 103 -3.66 -9.35 1.14
N ILE A 104 -2.76 -8.49 0.66
CA ILE A 104 -1.60 -8.91 -0.12
C ILE A 104 -0.52 -9.39 0.85
N PRO A 105 -0.14 -10.68 0.86
CA PRO A 105 0.84 -11.22 1.79
C PRO A 105 2.16 -10.45 1.76
N PHE A 106 2.72 -10.20 2.95
CA PHE A 106 3.93 -9.41 3.10
C PHE A 106 4.85 -10.00 4.16
N ARG A 107 6.13 -9.68 4.10
CA ARG A 107 7.12 -10.13 5.07
C ARG A 107 7.18 -9.22 6.30
N PRO A 108 7.81 -9.63 7.42
CA PRO A 108 8.12 -8.74 8.54
C PRO A 108 8.95 -7.52 8.11
N PHE A 109 8.86 -6.42 8.86
CA PHE A 109 9.62 -5.19 8.58
C PHE A 109 11.12 -5.36 8.91
N ASP A 110 11.95 -4.51 8.27
CA ASP A 110 13.40 -4.53 8.45
C ASP A 110 13.86 -3.60 9.57
N GLU A 111 13.23 -2.41 9.63
CA GLU A 111 13.65 -1.31 10.49
C GLU A 111 12.45 -0.61 11.12
N ILE A 112 12.74 0.16 12.15
CA ILE A 112 11.79 1.06 12.80
C ILE A 112 12.15 2.49 12.39
N ASP A 113 11.17 3.19 11.81
CA ASP A 113 11.29 4.62 11.53
C ASP A 113 10.75 5.41 12.72
N GLU A 114 11.64 6.13 13.39
CA GLU A 114 11.29 7.01 14.49
C GLU A 114 11.16 8.45 13.98
N ARG A 115 9.99 9.04 14.12
CA ARG A 115 9.73 10.43 13.73
C ARG A 115 8.77 11.14 14.66
N THR A 116 8.97 12.43 14.81
CA THR A 116 7.98 13.27 15.46
C THR A 116 6.79 13.52 14.54
N ALA A 117 5.60 13.42 15.11
CA ALA A 117 4.34 13.79 14.47
C ALA A 117 3.61 14.80 15.37
N VAL A 118 2.79 15.65 14.76
CA VAL A 118 1.92 16.57 15.52
C VAL A 118 0.57 15.88 15.74
N ASN A 119 0.23 15.65 17.00
CA ASN A 119 -1.13 15.26 17.33
C ASN A 119 -2.03 16.50 17.23
N LYS A 120 -2.88 16.54 16.22
CA LYS A 120 -3.75 17.68 15.93
C LYS A 120 -4.75 18.00 17.04
N ASN A 121 -5.16 16.99 17.81
CA ASN A 121 -6.16 17.15 18.86
C ASN A 121 -5.60 17.88 20.10
N VAL A 122 -4.36 17.54 20.47
CA VAL A 122 -3.70 18.13 21.66
C VAL A 122 -2.59 19.10 21.29
N LYS A 123 -2.36 19.36 20.00
CA LYS A 123 -1.31 20.24 19.46
C LYS A 123 0.10 19.93 19.99
N ALA A 124 0.32 18.73 20.48
CA ALA A 124 1.59 18.28 21.03
C ALA A 124 2.39 17.50 19.96
N ARG A 125 3.72 17.58 20.06
CA ARG A 125 4.61 16.70 19.31
C ARG A 125 4.69 15.36 20.03
N ILE A 126 4.50 14.28 19.28
CA ILE A 126 4.65 12.92 19.77
C ILE A 126 5.67 12.19 18.91
N VAL A 127 6.40 11.25 19.49
CA VAL A 127 7.24 10.33 18.73
C VAL A 127 6.36 9.18 18.25
N VAL A 128 6.52 8.81 17.00
CA VAL A 128 5.80 7.70 16.38
C VAL A 128 6.80 6.73 15.78
N TYR A 129 6.67 5.47 16.16
CA TYR A 129 7.47 4.35 15.67
C TYR A 129 6.69 3.63 14.58
N ARG A 130 7.26 3.56 13.37
CA ARG A 130 6.61 2.94 12.21
C ARG A 130 7.43 1.80 11.66
N PRO A 131 6.80 0.70 11.23
CA PRO A 131 7.48 -0.37 10.54
C PRO A 131 7.93 0.12 9.17
N LYS A 132 9.16 -0.22 8.80
CA LYS A 132 9.79 0.19 7.55
C LYS A 132 10.44 -1.01 6.86
N TRP A 133 10.18 -1.13 5.57
CA TRP A 133 10.77 -2.12 4.67
C TRP A 133 11.72 -1.39 3.73
N MET A 134 12.99 -1.76 3.75
CA MET A 134 14.03 -1.12 2.93
C MET A 134 13.91 -1.55 1.48
N GLU A 135 13.88 -2.86 1.26
CA GLU A 135 13.59 -3.48 -0.03
C GLU A 135 12.32 -4.28 0.08
N TRP A 136 11.43 -4.11 -0.88
CA TRP A 136 10.14 -4.76 -0.81
C TRP A 136 9.58 -5.12 -2.18
N THR A 137 8.93 -6.25 -2.22
CA THR A 137 8.22 -6.77 -3.38
C THR A 137 6.90 -7.35 -2.93
N CYS A 138 5.90 -7.32 -3.78
CA CYS A 138 4.66 -8.05 -3.59
C CYS A 138 4.02 -8.36 -4.94
N SER A 139 3.04 -9.23 -4.96
CA SER A 139 2.30 -9.54 -6.18
C SER A 139 0.82 -9.76 -5.87
N PHE A 140 -0.02 -9.42 -6.82
CA PHE A 140 -1.46 -9.59 -6.75
C PHE A 140 -2.06 -9.72 -8.14
N THR A 141 -3.35 -10.05 -8.17
CA THR A 141 -4.12 -10.17 -9.40
C THR A 141 -4.95 -8.91 -9.62
N LEU A 142 -4.80 -8.30 -10.80
CA LEU A 142 -5.59 -7.15 -11.24
C LEU A 142 -6.59 -7.60 -12.32
N ILE A 143 -7.85 -7.31 -12.09
CA ILE A 143 -8.90 -7.42 -13.10
C ILE A 143 -9.23 -6.02 -13.61
N VAL A 144 -9.26 -5.88 -14.94
CA VAL A 144 -9.72 -4.68 -15.63
C VAL A 144 -10.97 -5.05 -16.41
N ASP A 145 -12.13 -4.61 -15.92
CA ASP A 145 -13.43 -4.91 -16.55
C ASP A 145 -13.70 -3.99 -17.74
N ASN A 146 -12.75 -3.96 -18.67
CA ASN A 146 -12.86 -3.22 -19.92
C ASN A 146 -11.89 -3.79 -20.97
N ASP A 147 -12.41 -4.21 -22.09
CA ASP A 147 -11.61 -4.77 -23.19
C ASP A 147 -11.10 -3.71 -24.18
N THR A 148 -11.62 -2.48 -24.10
CA THR A 148 -11.22 -1.39 -25.01
C THR A 148 -10.01 -0.61 -24.52
N ILE A 149 -9.67 -0.70 -23.23
CA ILE A 149 -8.47 -0.10 -22.66
C ILE A 149 -7.26 -0.92 -23.06
N THR A 150 -6.29 -0.28 -23.70
CA THR A 150 -5.07 -0.95 -24.13
C THR A 150 -4.18 -1.31 -22.95
N VAL A 151 -3.43 -2.40 -23.05
CA VAL A 151 -2.42 -2.80 -22.04
C VAL A 151 -1.45 -1.64 -21.76
N LYS A 152 -1.02 -0.92 -22.81
CA LYS A 152 -0.15 0.25 -22.64
C LYS A 152 -0.76 1.36 -21.79
N THR A 153 -2.07 1.58 -21.87
CA THR A 153 -2.75 2.55 -21.00
C THR A 153 -2.76 2.07 -19.54
N ILE A 154 -2.98 0.76 -19.31
CA ILE A 154 -2.93 0.16 -17.97
C ILE A 154 -1.52 0.30 -17.39
N GLU A 155 -0.49 -0.03 -18.15
CA GLU A 155 0.92 0.15 -17.76
C GLU A 155 1.21 1.60 -17.39
N ASN A 156 0.82 2.57 -18.21
CA ASN A 156 1.04 3.99 -17.95
C ASN A 156 0.35 4.46 -16.67
N ILE A 157 -0.85 3.94 -16.35
CA ILE A 157 -1.56 4.23 -15.11
C ILE A 157 -0.74 3.72 -13.91
N ILE A 158 -0.28 2.48 -13.97
CA ILE A 158 0.46 1.85 -12.87
C ILE A 158 1.83 2.51 -12.70
N GLU A 159 2.53 2.83 -13.79
CA GLU A 159 3.80 3.59 -13.76
C GLU A 159 3.62 4.97 -13.12
N SER A 160 2.59 5.72 -13.53
CA SER A 160 2.27 7.03 -12.93
C SER A 160 1.96 6.89 -11.44
N SER A 161 1.25 5.83 -11.06
CA SER A 161 0.93 5.53 -9.66
C SER A 161 2.19 5.29 -8.83
N GLY A 162 3.08 4.44 -9.30
CA GLY A 162 4.32 4.13 -8.59
C GLY A 162 5.28 5.32 -8.49
N ARG A 163 5.36 6.11 -9.55
CA ARG A 163 6.31 7.22 -9.66
C ARG A 163 5.86 8.47 -8.90
N TYR A 164 4.58 8.85 -8.99
CA TYR A 164 4.08 10.15 -8.51
C TYR A 164 3.19 10.07 -7.28
N ILE A 165 2.47 8.96 -7.09
CA ILE A 165 1.54 8.78 -5.97
C ILE A 165 2.20 7.99 -4.85
N GLY A 166 2.73 6.79 -5.16
CA GLY A 166 3.28 5.85 -4.20
C GLY A 166 2.22 5.17 -3.33
N VAL A 167 2.69 4.36 -2.37
CA VAL A 167 1.85 3.64 -1.39
C VAL A 167 2.38 3.80 0.03
N GLY A 168 1.52 3.61 1.01
CA GLY A 168 1.88 3.66 2.42
C GLY A 168 2.07 5.07 3.00
N SER A 169 2.81 5.15 4.08
CA SER A 169 3.07 6.38 4.83
C SER A 169 4.22 7.18 4.20
N TYR A 170 4.18 8.50 4.29
CA TYR A 170 5.18 9.42 3.69
C TYR A 170 5.42 9.21 2.19
N ARG A 171 4.38 8.86 1.45
CA ARG A 171 4.42 8.70 0.00
C ARG A 171 4.48 10.05 -0.73
N PRO A 172 4.90 10.09 -2.00
CA PRO A 172 5.05 11.32 -2.79
C PRO A 172 3.81 12.19 -2.85
N GLU A 173 2.63 11.61 -2.92
CA GLU A 173 1.35 12.34 -2.90
C GLU A 173 1.20 13.27 -1.68
N HIS A 174 1.80 12.90 -0.55
CA HIS A 174 1.83 13.68 0.69
C HIS A 174 3.21 14.29 0.96
N THR A 175 3.89 14.72 -0.10
CA THR A 175 5.23 15.37 -0.03
C THR A 175 6.33 14.50 0.59
N GLY A 176 6.07 13.19 0.71
CA GLY A 176 7.04 12.23 1.23
C GLY A 176 7.91 11.62 0.12
N LYS A 177 8.85 10.78 0.54
CA LYS A 177 9.83 10.15 -0.36
C LYS A 177 9.74 8.62 -0.42
N PHE A 178 8.84 8.00 0.35
CA PHE A 178 8.73 6.56 0.49
C PHE A 178 7.61 5.96 -0.36
N GLY A 179 7.62 4.64 -0.52
CA GLY A 179 6.57 3.89 -1.18
C GLY A 179 6.47 4.08 -2.70
N ARG A 180 7.52 4.55 -3.36
CA ARG A 180 7.61 4.51 -4.83
C ARG A 180 7.86 3.08 -5.27
N PHE A 181 7.27 2.71 -6.41
CA PHE A 181 7.39 1.36 -6.94
C PHE A 181 7.39 1.33 -8.48
N GLU A 182 7.91 0.25 -9.00
CA GLU A 182 7.73 -0.20 -10.39
C GLU A 182 6.89 -1.46 -10.41
N ALA A 183 6.26 -1.73 -11.54
CA ALA A 183 5.43 -2.90 -11.69
C ALA A 183 5.66 -3.60 -13.03
N LYS A 184 5.62 -4.92 -13.00
CA LYS A 184 5.57 -5.77 -14.19
C LYS A 184 4.17 -6.37 -14.30
N LEU A 185 3.54 -6.22 -15.46
CA LEU A 185 2.24 -6.81 -15.77
C LEU A 185 2.43 -8.03 -16.67
N THR A 186 1.82 -9.12 -16.27
CA THR A 186 1.74 -10.35 -17.10
C THR A 186 0.27 -10.70 -17.28
N LYS A 187 -0.20 -10.72 -18.51
CA LYS A 187 -1.59 -11.09 -18.83
C LYS A 187 -1.79 -12.59 -18.57
N ILE A 188 -2.88 -12.95 -17.89
CA ILE A 188 -3.24 -14.32 -17.49
C ILE A 188 -4.67 -14.66 -17.89
#